data_c973d27f1cd9065c0c13fdd2004078c7
#
_entry.id   c973d27f1cd9065c0c13fdd2004078c7
#
_cell.length_a   1.000
_cell.length_b   1.000
_cell.length_c   1.000
_cell.angle_alpha   90.00
_cell.angle_beta   90.00
_cell.angle_gamma   90.00
#
_symmetry.space_group_name_H-M   'P 1'
#
loop_
_entity.id
_entity.type
_entity.pdbx_description
1 polymer ?
#
loop_
_entity_poly.entity_id
_entity_poly.type
_entity_poly.pdbx_seq_one_letter_code
_entity_poly.pdbx_strand_id
1 'polypeptide(L)'
;MDYKTSGVDIKAGREFVSEIKQAVESTYSSNVIEGIGGFGGLFKIPLEGLKKPVLVSGTDGVGTKLELAQSKNFHFEVGIDLVAMCMNDIITTGARPLFFLDYIATGKLDKNQLLEVIKGIAHSCRENNCSILGGETAEMPGFYSKNKYDSVSYTHLTLPTKA
;
A
#
# COMPACT_ATOMS: atom_id res chain seq x y z
N MET A 1 -26.85 16.72 -5.50
CA MET A 1 -26.26 15.42 -5.20
C MET A 1 -24.95 15.72 -4.49
N ASP A 2 -24.78 15.30 -3.25
CA ASP A 2 -23.52 15.46 -2.51
C ASP A 2 -22.85 14.11 -2.28
N TYR A 3 -21.59 14.10 -1.86
CA TYR A 3 -20.82 12.88 -1.66
C TYR A 3 -21.47 11.95 -0.63
N LYS A 4 -22.09 12.50 0.41
CA LYS A 4 -22.72 11.73 1.48
C LYS A 4 -23.98 11.00 0.99
N THR A 5 -24.79 11.64 0.15
CA THR A 5 -25.97 11.02 -0.50
C THR A 5 -25.57 9.96 -1.54
N SER A 6 -24.33 10.06 -2.08
CA SER A 6 -23.75 9.07 -2.99
C SER A 6 -23.08 7.90 -2.24
N GLY A 7 -23.08 7.91 -0.90
CA GLY A 7 -22.51 6.83 -0.06
C GLY A 7 -21.03 6.96 0.24
N VAL A 8 -20.40 8.13 -0.02
CA VAL A 8 -19.00 8.40 0.27
C VAL A 8 -18.86 9.34 1.47
N ASP A 9 -18.16 8.91 2.52
CA ASP A 9 -17.94 9.71 3.73
C ASP A 9 -16.55 10.34 3.75
N ILE A 10 -16.43 11.55 3.21
CA ILE A 10 -15.16 12.31 3.15
C ILE A 10 -14.56 12.52 4.56
N LYS A 11 -15.41 12.74 5.59
CA LYS A 11 -14.93 12.95 6.95
C LYS A 11 -14.29 11.68 7.50
N ALA A 12 -14.97 10.54 7.36
CA ALA A 12 -14.44 9.24 7.75
C ALA A 12 -13.13 8.91 7.01
N GLY A 13 -13.02 9.24 5.73
CA GLY A 13 -11.79 9.08 4.95
C GLY A 13 -10.61 9.90 5.51
N ARG A 14 -10.84 11.19 5.84
CA ARG A 14 -9.80 12.04 6.44
C ARG A 14 -9.36 11.56 7.83
N GLU A 15 -10.30 11.12 8.65
CA GLU A 15 -10.01 10.52 9.96
C GLU A 15 -9.19 9.24 9.79
N PHE A 16 -9.54 8.38 8.85
CA PHE A 16 -8.80 7.16 8.55
C PHE A 16 -7.35 7.46 8.14
N VAL A 17 -7.12 8.43 7.24
CA VAL A 17 -5.77 8.86 6.86
C VAL A 17 -4.97 9.33 8.07
N SER A 18 -5.60 10.05 9.01
CA SER A 18 -4.94 10.46 10.25
C SER A 18 -4.57 9.28 11.16
N GLU A 19 -5.44 8.27 11.23
CA GLU A 19 -5.22 7.07 12.05
C GLU A 19 -4.08 6.18 11.52
N ILE A 20 -3.97 6.02 10.20
CA ILE A 20 -2.90 5.21 9.58
C ILE A 20 -1.55 5.92 9.53
N LYS A 21 -1.50 7.23 9.72
CA LYS A 21 -0.31 8.07 9.52
C LYS A 21 0.91 7.53 10.27
N GLN A 22 0.77 7.22 11.55
CA GLN A 22 1.88 6.71 12.36
C GLN A 22 2.42 5.37 11.83
N ALA A 23 1.54 4.46 11.41
CA ALA A 23 1.95 3.18 10.85
C ALA A 23 2.73 3.36 9.54
N VAL A 24 2.24 4.23 8.65
CA VAL A 24 2.89 4.55 7.37
C VAL A 24 4.24 5.23 7.59
N GLU A 25 4.30 6.29 8.40
CA GLU A 25 5.53 7.04 8.68
C GLU A 25 6.60 6.17 9.37
N SER A 26 6.20 5.12 10.09
CA SER A 26 7.15 4.18 10.69
C SER A 26 7.97 3.38 9.68
N THR A 27 7.59 3.39 8.39
CA THR A 27 8.30 2.74 7.29
C THR A 27 9.29 3.68 6.59
N TYR A 28 9.27 4.97 6.90
CA TYR A 28 10.03 5.96 6.15
C TYR A 28 11.53 5.82 6.34
N SER A 29 12.23 5.82 5.23
CA SER A 29 13.68 6.00 5.17
C SER A 29 14.03 7.48 4.98
N SER A 30 15.33 7.81 5.09
CA SER A 30 15.84 9.17 4.78
C SER A 30 15.64 9.59 3.31
N ASN A 31 15.20 8.68 2.46
CA ASN A 31 14.92 8.96 1.05
C ASN A 31 13.49 9.48 0.80
N VAL A 32 12.58 9.37 1.77
CA VAL A 32 11.24 9.96 1.67
C VAL A 32 11.34 11.46 1.85
N ILE A 33 10.95 12.22 0.82
CA ILE A 33 10.91 13.68 0.84
C ILE A 33 9.52 14.16 1.23
N GLU A 34 8.51 13.57 0.64
CA GLU A 34 7.11 13.82 0.95
C GLU A 34 6.34 12.48 0.84
N GLY A 35 5.56 12.17 1.85
CA GLY A 35 4.80 10.92 1.93
C GLY A 35 3.31 11.15 2.05
N ILE A 36 2.65 10.40 2.95
CA ILE A 36 1.19 10.41 3.13
C ILE A 36 0.63 11.81 3.43
N GLY A 37 -0.49 12.15 2.77
CA GLY A 37 -1.25 13.40 2.98
C GLY A 37 -1.28 14.32 1.77
N GLY A 38 -0.41 14.13 0.77
CA GLY A 38 -0.43 14.81 -0.53
C GLY A 38 -1.09 13.96 -1.61
N PHE A 39 -1.16 14.51 -2.84
CA PHE A 39 -1.64 13.78 -4.03
C PHE A 39 -0.58 12.83 -4.62
N GLY A 40 0.66 12.92 -4.19
CA GLY A 40 1.74 12.04 -4.61
C GLY A 40 2.85 12.01 -3.58
N GLY A 41 3.59 10.92 -3.52
CA GLY A 41 4.77 10.78 -2.68
C GLY A 41 6.05 11.16 -3.44
N LEU A 42 6.98 11.80 -2.75
CA LEU A 42 8.29 12.15 -3.32
C LEU A 42 9.39 11.30 -2.67
N PHE A 43 10.14 10.59 -3.50
CA PHE A 43 11.20 9.70 -3.04
C PHE A 43 12.51 9.98 -3.78
N LYS A 44 13.58 10.18 -3.03
CA LYS A 44 14.92 10.34 -3.58
C LYS A 44 15.52 8.98 -3.88
N ILE A 45 15.72 8.68 -5.16
CA ILE A 45 16.35 7.42 -5.57
C ILE A 45 17.81 7.41 -5.09
N PRO A 46 18.24 6.40 -4.32
CA PRO A 46 19.63 6.25 -3.91
C PRO A 46 20.47 5.82 -5.11
N LEU A 47 21.27 6.72 -5.65
CA LEU A 47 22.12 6.47 -6.83
C LEU A 47 23.57 6.12 -6.46
N GLU A 48 23.93 6.18 -5.18
CA GLU A 48 25.28 5.91 -4.72
C GLU A 48 25.74 4.49 -5.08
N GLY A 49 26.86 4.37 -5.74
CA GLY A 49 27.41 3.10 -6.19
C GLY A 49 26.73 2.50 -7.43
N LEU A 50 25.71 3.17 -8.00
CA LEU A 50 25.01 2.71 -9.21
C LEU A 50 25.53 3.44 -10.46
N LYS A 51 26.02 2.70 -11.44
CA LYS A 51 26.52 3.29 -12.71
C LYS A 51 25.39 3.53 -13.72
N LYS A 52 24.47 2.61 -13.84
CA LYS A 52 23.31 2.68 -14.74
C LYS A 52 22.07 2.17 -13.99
N PRO A 53 21.48 2.98 -13.11
CA PRO A 53 20.33 2.55 -12.34
C PRO A 53 19.13 2.24 -13.24
N VAL A 54 18.44 1.14 -12.96
CA VAL A 54 17.19 0.76 -13.60
C VAL A 54 16.12 0.64 -12.54
N LEU A 55 15.00 1.33 -12.74
CA LEU A 55 13.83 1.19 -11.89
C LEU A 55 13.00 0.01 -12.39
N VAL A 56 12.69 -0.92 -11.50
CA VAL A 56 11.80 -2.06 -11.74
C VAL A 56 10.49 -1.79 -11.01
N SER A 57 9.37 -1.97 -11.68
CA SER A 57 8.03 -1.80 -11.12
C SER A 57 7.23 -3.07 -11.31
N GLY A 58 6.46 -3.44 -10.30
CA GLY A 58 5.50 -4.53 -10.36
C GLY A 58 4.20 -4.14 -9.67
N THR A 59 3.12 -4.80 -10.03
CA THR A 59 1.81 -4.65 -9.39
C THR A 59 1.19 -6.02 -9.21
N ASP A 60 0.61 -6.26 -8.06
CA ASP A 60 -0.15 -7.48 -7.77
C ASP A 60 -1.28 -7.19 -6.78
N GLY A 61 -2.22 -8.11 -6.68
CA GLY A 61 -3.33 -8.05 -5.75
C GLY A 61 -3.46 -9.35 -4.96
N VAL A 62 -4.11 -9.29 -3.79
CA VAL A 62 -4.26 -10.47 -2.91
C VAL A 62 -5.02 -11.61 -3.59
N GLY A 63 -5.93 -11.29 -4.51
CA GLY A 63 -6.70 -12.28 -5.25
C GLY A 63 -7.79 -12.97 -4.42
N THR A 64 -8.21 -14.16 -4.85
CA THR A 64 -9.40 -14.86 -4.28
C THR A 64 -9.23 -15.30 -2.84
N LYS A 65 -8.00 -15.47 -2.32
CA LYS A 65 -7.77 -15.78 -0.89
C LYS A 65 -8.27 -14.67 0.05
N LEU A 66 -8.47 -13.45 -0.48
CA LEU A 66 -9.04 -12.32 0.25
C LEU A 66 -10.46 -12.64 0.79
N GLU A 67 -11.26 -13.41 0.04
CA GLU A 67 -12.59 -13.83 0.50
C GLU A 67 -12.50 -14.70 1.77
N LEU A 68 -11.54 -15.62 1.80
CA LEU A 68 -11.32 -16.46 2.98
C LEU A 68 -10.79 -15.62 4.16
N ALA A 69 -9.82 -14.75 3.92
CA ALA A 69 -9.24 -13.88 4.94
C ALA A 69 -10.30 -12.97 5.57
N GLN A 70 -11.14 -12.32 4.75
CA GLN A 70 -12.24 -11.49 5.22
C GLN A 70 -13.25 -12.30 6.06
N SER A 71 -13.58 -13.54 5.66
CA SER A 71 -14.50 -14.39 6.41
C SER A 71 -13.96 -14.83 7.78
N LYS A 72 -12.64 -14.77 7.98
CA LYS A 72 -11.92 -15.15 9.21
C LYS A 72 -11.34 -13.96 9.97
N ASN A 73 -11.54 -12.73 9.50
CA ASN A 73 -10.96 -11.51 10.05
C ASN A 73 -9.42 -11.50 10.09
N PHE A 74 -8.76 -12.08 9.09
CA PHE A 74 -7.30 -12.08 8.92
C PHE A 74 -6.83 -10.88 8.11
N HIS A 75 -7.12 -9.67 8.59
CA HIS A 75 -6.87 -8.44 7.87
C HIS A 75 -5.40 -8.01 7.93
N PHE A 76 -4.75 -8.20 9.06
CA PHE A 76 -3.31 -7.93 9.22
C PHE A 76 -2.47 -8.81 8.30
N GLU A 77 -2.78 -10.10 8.24
CA GLU A 77 -2.11 -11.08 7.40
C GLU A 77 -2.30 -10.77 5.91
N VAL A 78 -3.46 -10.24 5.52
CA VAL A 78 -3.70 -9.77 4.15
C VAL A 78 -2.71 -8.68 3.76
N GLY A 79 -2.43 -7.73 4.66
CA GLY A 79 -1.44 -6.68 4.42
C GLY A 79 -0.04 -7.23 4.21
N ILE A 80 0.38 -8.25 4.99
CA ILE A 80 1.66 -8.93 4.81
C ILE A 80 1.72 -9.63 3.46
N ASP A 81 0.68 -10.39 3.11
CA ASP A 81 0.58 -11.12 1.85
C ASP A 81 0.68 -10.19 0.64
N LEU A 82 -0.01 -9.05 0.67
CA LEU A 82 -0.01 -8.07 -0.41
C LEU A 82 1.41 -7.58 -0.72
N VAL A 83 2.16 -7.22 0.33
CA VAL A 83 3.56 -6.79 0.19
C VAL A 83 4.43 -7.93 -0.33
N ALA A 84 4.27 -9.14 0.22
CA ALA A 84 5.07 -10.30 -0.17
C ALA A 84 4.87 -10.66 -1.65
N MET A 85 3.64 -10.63 -2.14
CA MET A 85 3.32 -10.93 -3.54
C MET A 85 4.00 -9.94 -4.48
N CYS A 86 3.81 -8.64 -4.25
CA CYS A 86 4.42 -7.60 -5.06
C CYS A 86 5.97 -7.66 -5.02
N MET A 87 6.54 -7.91 -3.85
CA MET A 87 8.00 -7.97 -3.71
C MET A 87 8.62 -9.22 -4.36
N ASN A 88 7.97 -10.38 -4.22
CA ASN A 88 8.47 -11.62 -4.80
C ASN A 88 8.63 -11.52 -6.31
N ASP A 89 7.67 -10.92 -7.01
CA ASP A 89 7.77 -10.72 -8.46
C ASP A 89 9.01 -9.93 -8.84
N ILE A 90 9.30 -8.87 -8.10
CA ILE A 90 10.39 -7.96 -8.43
C ILE A 90 11.75 -8.48 -7.97
N ILE A 91 11.82 -9.18 -6.85
CA ILE A 91 13.07 -9.81 -6.34
C ILE A 91 13.62 -10.82 -7.35
N THR A 92 12.77 -11.45 -8.16
CA THR A 92 13.21 -12.36 -9.24
C THR A 92 14.16 -11.69 -10.24
N THR A 93 14.10 -10.37 -10.38
CA THR A 93 15.00 -9.58 -11.20
C THR A 93 16.31 -9.20 -10.52
N GLY A 94 16.47 -9.49 -9.21
CA GLY A 94 17.60 -9.08 -8.38
C GLY A 94 17.50 -7.63 -7.87
N ALA A 95 16.34 -6.98 -8.00
CA ALA A 95 16.13 -5.61 -7.55
C ALA A 95 15.92 -5.55 -6.02
N ARG A 96 16.18 -4.37 -5.41
CA ARG A 96 15.96 -4.10 -3.99
C ARG A 96 14.77 -3.18 -3.79
N PRO A 97 13.89 -3.43 -2.80
CA PRO A 97 12.76 -2.57 -2.47
C PRO A 97 13.18 -1.11 -2.20
N LEU A 98 12.39 -0.17 -2.68
CA LEU A 98 12.53 1.25 -2.39
C LEU A 98 11.28 1.79 -1.72
N PHE A 99 10.17 1.73 -2.41
CA PHE A 99 8.89 2.23 -1.91
C PHE A 99 7.70 1.43 -2.43
N PHE A 100 6.60 1.61 -1.73
CA PHE A 100 5.35 0.90 -1.92
C PHE A 100 4.19 1.89 -2.00
N LEU A 101 3.24 1.62 -2.88
CA LEU A 101 1.97 2.34 -3.01
C LEU A 101 0.84 1.32 -2.93
N ASP A 102 -0.16 1.57 -2.10
CA ASP A 102 -1.33 0.70 -1.99
C ASP A 102 -2.57 1.30 -2.63
N TYR A 103 -3.48 0.44 -3.02
CA TYR A 103 -4.83 0.81 -3.43
C TYR A 103 -5.82 -0.12 -2.76
N ILE A 104 -6.74 0.43 -1.99
CA ILE A 104 -7.81 -0.31 -1.34
C ILE A 104 -9.15 0.21 -1.83
N ALA A 105 -9.96 -0.68 -2.42
CA ALA A 105 -11.33 -0.38 -2.83
C ALA A 105 -12.31 -1.11 -1.90
N THR A 106 -13.32 -0.43 -1.39
CA THR A 106 -14.30 -1.00 -0.47
C THR A 106 -15.72 -0.54 -0.78
N GLY A 107 -16.71 -1.35 -0.45
CA GLY A 107 -18.12 -0.95 -0.59
C GLY A 107 -18.55 0.07 0.46
N LYS A 108 -17.92 0.04 1.65
CA LYS A 108 -18.07 1.01 2.73
C LYS A 108 -16.81 1.00 3.58
N LEU A 109 -16.32 2.17 3.96
CA LEU A 109 -15.14 2.32 4.80
C LEU A 109 -15.39 1.74 6.20
N ASP A 110 -14.77 0.59 6.51
CA ASP A 110 -14.62 0.05 7.85
C ASP A 110 -13.19 0.36 8.33
N LYS A 111 -13.07 1.40 9.17
CA LYS A 111 -11.77 1.88 9.63
C LYS A 111 -10.97 0.83 10.39
N ASN A 112 -11.63 0.03 11.24
CA ASN A 112 -10.94 -0.97 12.05
C ASN A 112 -10.34 -2.07 11.16
N GLN A 113 -11.13 -2.55 10.22
CA GLN A 113 -10.72 -3.58 9.27
C GLN A 113 -9.55 -3.11 8.41
N LEU A 114 -9.67 -1.92 7.81
CA LEU A 114 -8.62 -1.39 6.91
C LEU A 114 -7.38 -0.93 7.67
N LEU A 115 -7.51 -0.47 8.92
CA LEU A 115 -6.37 -0.16 9.77
C LEU A 115 -5.47 -1.40 10.01
N GLU A 116 -6.07 -2.58 10.21
CA GLU A 116 -5.31 -3.82 10.36
C GLU A 116 -4.58 -4.20 9.05
N VAL A 117 -5.24 -4.01 7.89
CA VAL A 117 -4.56 -4.21 6.59
C VAL A 117 -3.33 -3.29 6.46
N ILE A 118 -3.49 -1.99 6.73
CA ILE A 118 -2.38 -1.02 6.65
C ILE A 118 -1.26 -1.34 7.66
N LYS A 119 -1.61 -1.80 8.86
CA LYS A 119 -0.60 -2.24 9.84
C LYS A 119 0.19 -3.45 9.33
N GLY A 120 -0.46 -4.40 8.68
CA GLY A 120 0.19 -5.56 8.05
C GLY A 120 1.12 -5.14 6.92
N ILE A 121 0.67 -4.22 6.05
CA ILE A 121 1.50 -3.63 5.00
C ILE A 121 2.73 -2.93 5.62
N ALA A 122 2.51 -2.08 6.63
CA ALA A 122 3.60 -1.35 7.29
C ALA A 122 4.60 -2.28 7.99
N HIS A 123 4.12 -3.36 8.62
CA HIS A 123 4.96 -4.38 9.22
C HIS A 123 5.88 -5.01 8.17
N SER A 124 5.31 -5.52 7.09
CA SER A 124 6.07 -6.20 6.03
C SER A 124 7.01 -5.23 5.28
N CYS A 125 6.58 -3.99 5.06
CA CYS A 125 7.43 -2.96 4.45
C CYS A 125 8.66 -2.63 5.31
N ARG A 126 8.50 -2.52 6.64
CA ARG A 126 9.65 -2.32 7.56
C ARG A 126 10.65 -3.47 7.51
N GLU A 127 10.17 -4.72 7.56
CA GLU A 127 11.01 -5.92 7.49
C GLU A 127 11.85 -5.96 6.19
N ASN A 128 11.34 -5.34 5.13
CA ASN A 128 11.97 -5.31 3.81
C ASN A 128 12.65 -3.98 3.47
N ASN A 129 12.78 -3.05 4.43
CA ASN A 129 13.36 -1.71 4.22
C ASN A 129 12.70 -0.95 3.07
N CYS A 130 11.39 -1.05 2.94
CA CYS A 130 10.55 -0.45 1.92
C CYS A 130 9.67 0.63 2.55
N SER A 131 9.65 1.84 2.00
CA SER A 131 8.86 2.94 2.52
C SER A 131 7.48 2.97 1.86
N ILE A 132 6.39 3.05 2.63
CA ILE A 132 5.06 3.33 2.08
C ILE A 132 5.00 4.82 1.77
N LEU A 133 4.96 5.18 0.48
CA LEU A 133 4.88 6.60 0.10
C LEU A 133 3.47 7.17 0.16
N GLY A 134 2.48 6.34 0.01
CA GLY A 134 1.08 6.70 0.00
C GLY A 134 0.24 5.63 -0.65
N GLY A 135 -0.97 5.97 -1.01
CA GLY A 135 -1.91 5.06 -1.62
C GLY A 135 -3.26 5.74 -1.82
N GLU A 136 -4.26 4.95 -2.14
CA GLU A 136 -5.64 5.41 -2.33
C GLU A 136 -6.59 4.46 -1.60
N THR A 137 -7.57 5.04 -0.90
CA THR A 137 -8.70 4.28 -0.36
C THR A 137 -9.98 4.78 -0.99
N ALA A 138 -10.59 3.96 -1.84
CA ALA A 138 -11.78 4.31 -2.59
C ALA A 138 -13.04 3.64 -2.01
N GLU A 139 -14.03 4.44 -1.61
CA GLU A 139 -15.38 3.93 -1.36
C GLU A 139 -16.13 3.81 -2.68
N MET A 140 -16.57 2.60 -3.00
CA MET A 140 -17.27 2.25 -4.23
C MET A 140 -18.60 1.54 -3.91
N PRO A 141 -19.58 2.28 -3.34
CA PRO A 141 -20.88 1.72 -2.98
C PRO A 141 -21.62 1.21 -4.22
N GLY A 142 -22.17 0.00 -4.13
CA GLY A 142 -22.84 -0.66 -5.25
C GLY A 142 -21.92 -1.48 -6.16
N PHE A 143 -20.61 -1.21 -6.15
CA PHE A 143 -19.62 -2.05 -6.84
C PHE A 143 -19.11 -3.17 -5.92
N TYR A 144 -18.71 -2.82 -4.70
CA TYR A 144 -18.42 -3.79 -3.65
C TYR A 144 -19.56 -3.87 -2.64
N SER A 145 -19.77 -5.05 -2.05
CA SER A 145 -20.64 -5.22 -0.89
C SER A 145 -20.08 -4.48 0.32
N LYS A 146 -20.94 -4.04 1.25
CA LYS A 146 -20.57 -3.16 2.38
C LYS A 146 -19.39 -3.66 3.23
N ASN A 147 -19.24 -4.98 3.36
CA ASN A 147 -18.20 -5.60 4.19
C ASN A 147 -17.08 -6.23 3.35
N LYS A 148 -16.99 -5.85 2.09
CA LYS A 148 -15.96 -6.35 1.17
C LYS A 148 -15.03 -5.23 0.76
N TYR A 149 -13.76 -5.59 0.62
CA TYR A 149 -12.75 -4.74 0.04
C TYR A 149 -11.86 -5.56 -0.90
N ASP A 150 -11.21 -4.88 -1.80
CA ASP A 150 -10.11 -5.40 -2.62
C ASP A 150 -8.85 -4.62 -2.32
N SER A 151 -7.71 -5.27 -2.47
CA SER A 151 -6.43 -4.65 -2.20
C SER A 151 -5.41 -5.03 -3.27
N VAL A 152 -4.88 -4.01 -3.92
CA VAL A 152 -3.88 -4.08 -5.00
C VAL A 152 -2.76 -3.12 -4.67
N SER A 153 -1.53 -3.44 -5.06
CA SER A 153 -0.40 -2.57 -4.77
C SER A 153 0.60 -2.49 -5.91
N TYR A 154 1.42 -1.45 -5.83
CA TYR A 154 2.51 -1.16 -6.74
C TYR A 154 3.81 -1.05 -5.95
N THR A 155 4.85 -1.74 -6.41
CA THR A 155 6.19 -1.68 -5.81
C THR A 155 7.19 -1.14 -6.80
N HIS A 156 8.16 -0.37 -6.29
CA HIS A 156 9.24 0.20 -7.10
C HIS A 156 10.59 -0.14 -6.47
N LEU A 157 11.50 -0.64 -7.29
CA LEU A 157 12.79 -1.16 -6.87
C LEU A 157 13.89 -0.71 -7.83
N THR A 158 15.16 -0.70 -7.36
CA THR A 158 16.32 -0.48 -8.22
C THR A 158 17.15 -1.74 -8.38
N LEU A 159 17.59 -1.99 -9.59
CA LEU A 159 18.62 -2.99 -9.90
C LEU A 159 20.01 -2.37 -9.66
N PRO A 160 20.89 -3.02 -8.88
CA PRO A 160 22.31 -2.74 -8.95
C PRO A 160 22.83 -3.27 -10.30
N THR A 161 22.93 -2.39 -11.30
CA THR A 161 23.58 -2.77 -12.55
C THR A 161 25.09 -2.91 -12.29
N LYS A 162 25.59 -4.14 -12.27
CA LYS A 162 27.03 -4.37 -12.38
C LYS A 162 27.48 -3.88 -13.75
N ALA A 163 28.61 -3.15 -13.77
CA ALA A 163 29.28 -2.76 -15.00
C ALA A 163 29.86 -3.97 -15.71
#